data_4b70641e9e3d3905e7e9cc06a5b37aa2
#
_entry.id   4b70641e9e3d3905e7e9cc06a5b37aa2
#
_cell.length_a   1.000
_cell.length_b   1.000
_cell.length_c   1.000
_cell.angle_alpha   90.00
_cell.angle_beta   90.00
_cell.angle_gamma   90.00
#
_symmetry.space_group_name_H-M   'P 1'
#
loop_
_entity.id
_entity.type
_entity.pdbx_description
1 polymer ?
#
loop_
_entity_poly.entity_id
_entity_poly.type
_entity_poly.pdbx_seq_one_letter_code
_entity_poly.pdbx_strand_id
1 'polypeptide(L)'
;MLITRLKNKKELYRMLESRSVFVFKCFGCREVFFPEDEINLFIQEKTGSMKGVAEIDYLCNEEFATGYTKEFAGEIREADGILVFSCGVGVQVLSRLLENKIILPGCDTLYLKGFQGLSSHDSDCGQCGSCWLNITGGICPLTACAKGLLNGPCGGASEEGKCEVSPEMDCGWVLIYKRLKAINGENILHDRAINVRDYSIISGDREERKGNEP
;
A
#
# COMPACT_ATOMS: atom_id res chain seq x y z
N MET A 1 0.18 18.85 1.20
CA MET A 1 0.11 17.99 2.42
C MET A 1 -0.85 16.85 2.17
N LEU A 2 -0.43 15.62 2.39
CA LEU A 2 -1.28 14.42 2.34
C LEU A 2 -1.86 14.16 3.73
N ILE A 3 -3.01 13.53 3.78
CA ILE A 3 -3.61 13.05 5.03
C ILE A 3 -3.68 11.53 4.95
N THR A 4 -3.17 10.85 5.95
CA THR A 4 -3.36 9.41 6.12
C THR A 4 -4.35 9.15 7.26
N ARG A 5 -5.04 8.03 7.17
CA ARG A 5 -5.96 7.54 8.18
C ARG A 5 -5.60 6.08 8.47
N LEU A 6 -5.59 5.71 9.75
CA LEU A 6 -5.44 4.30 10.13
C LEU A 6 -6.52 3.47 9.44
N LYS A 7 -6.15 2.34 8.84
CA LYS A 7 -7.12 1.41 8.27
C LYS A 7 -8.06 0.86 9.35
N ASN A 8 -9.24 0.40 8.92
CA ASN A 8 -10.18 -0.22 9.83
C ASN A 8 -9.52 -1.35 10.63
N LYS A 9 -9.68 -1.36 11.96
CA LYS A 9 -9.06 -2.36 12.85
C LYS A 9 -9.40 -3.80 12.44
N LYS A 10 -10.63 -4.08 11.97
CA LYS A 10 -11.03 -5.41 11.48
C LYS A 10 -10.21 -5.82 10.24
N GLU A 11 -9.93 -4.88 9.34
CA GLU A 11 -9.06 -5.12 8.17
C GLU A 11 -7.63 -5.42 8.61
N LEU A 12 -7.07 -4.57 9.50
CA LEU A 12 -5.73 -4.77 10.05
C LEU A 12 -5.60 -6.13 10.76
N TYR A 13 -6.57 -6.50 11.59
CA TYR A 13 -6.57 -7.79 12.28
C TYR A 13 -6.57 -8.97 11.31
N ARG A 14 -7.38 -8.89 10.25
CA ARG A 14 -7.43 -9.91 9.20
C ARG A 14 -6.09 -10.02 8.45
N MET A 15 -5.45 -8.89 8.15
CA MET A 15 -4.14 -8.87 7.50
C MET A 15 -3.03 -9.49 8.37
N LEU A 16 -3.13 -9.36 9.69
CA LEU A 16 -2.17 -9.88 10.65
C LEU A 16 -2.48 -11.30 11.15
N GLU A 17 -3.63 -11.86 10.76
CA GLU A 17 -4.04 -13.19 11.20
C GLU A 17 -3.00 -14.22 10.77
N SER A 18 -2.48 -14.98 11.76
CA SER A 18 -1.46 -16.02 11.57
C SER A 18 -0.14 -15.54 10.96
N ARG A 19 0.19 -14.23 11.07
CA ARG A 19 1.44 -13.66 10.56
C ARG A 19 2.20 -12.92 11.65
N SER A 20 3.51 -13.13 11.65
CA SER A 20 4.44 -12.25 12.34
C SER A 20 4.88 -11.13 11.40
N VAL A 21 4.93 -9.89 11.86
CA VAL A 21 5.29 -8.75 11.01
C VAL A 21 6.41 -7.92 11.63
N PHE A 22 7.26 -7.36 10.78
CA PHE A 22 8.08 -6.21 11.13
C PHE A 22 7.32 -4.94 10.78
N VAL A 23 7.47 -3.88 11.56
CA VAL A 23 6.68 -2.65 11.41
C VAL A 23 7.57 -1.49 11.02
N PHE A 24 7.24 -0.80 9.93
CA PHE A 24 7.78 0.51 9.62
C PHE A 24 6.75 1.61 9.89
N LYS A 25 7.15 2.64 10.69
CA LYS A 25 6.40 3.89 10.87
C LYS A 25 7.14 5.02 10.18
N CYS A 26 6.58 5.57 9.10
CA CYS A 26 7.18 6.68 8.36
C CYS A 26 6.56 8.00 8.83
N PHE A 27 7.05 8.55 9.94
CA PHE A 27 6.43 9.69 10.62
C PHE A 27 7.14 11.03 10.41
N GLY A 28 8.43 11.05 10.05
CA GLY A 28 9.21 12.28 9.92
C GLY A 28 8.91 13.14 8.69
N CYS A 29 8.04 12.69 7.78
CA CYS A 29 7.67 13.43 6.59
C CYS A 29 6.75 14.60 6.94
N ARG A 30 7.21 15.85 6.71
CA ARG A 30 6.43 17.07 6.94
C ARG A 30 5.28 17.27 5.95
N GLU A 31 5.25 16.50 4.87
CA GLU A 31 4.24 16.60 3.81
C GLU A 31 3.00 15.73 4.07
N VAL A 32 3.06 14.86 5.07
CA VAL A 32 2.01 13.89 5.37
C VAL A 32 1.61 14.00 6.84
N PHE A 33 0.32 14.16 7.07
CA PHE A 33 -0.25 14.03 8.41
C PHE A 33 -0.51 12.55 8.70
N PHE A 34 -0.02 12.06 9.83
CA PHE A 34 -0.24 10.72 10.34
C PHE A 34 -1.03 10.74 11.65
N PRO A 35 -1.97 9.80 11.86
CA PRO A 35 -2.67 9.63 13.13
C PRO A 35 -1.78 8.84 14.10
N GLU A 36 -0.71 9.46 14.61
CA GLU A 36 0.35 8.79 15.38
C GLU A 36 -0.18 8.10 16.64
N ASP A 37 -1.07 8.76 17.38
CA ASP A 37 -1.64 8.21 18.62
C ASP A 37 -2.43 6.92 18.35
N GLU A 38 -3.27 6.92 17.31
CA GLU A 38 -4.06 5.75 16.92
C GLU A 38 -3.16 4.59 16.46
N ILE A 39 -2.11 4.90 15.71
CA ILE A 39 -1.12 3.91 15.23
C ILE A 39 -0.35 3.31 16.41
N ASN A 40 0.12 4.14 17.35
CA ASN A 40 0.86 3.69 18.52
C ASN A 40 -0.02 2.82 19.44
N LEU A 41 -1.28 3.19 19.66
CA LEU A 41 -2.24 2.36 20.39
C LEU A 41 -2.46 1.00 19.69
N PHE A 42 -2.63 0.99 18.38
CA PHE A 42 -2.77 -0.26 17.62
C PHE A 42 -1.54 -1.17 17.74
N ILE A 43 -0.33 -0.59 17.67
CA ILE A 43 0.93 -1.33 17.83
C ILE A 43 1.01 -1.97 19.22
N GLN A 44 0.64 -1.22 20.28
CA GLN A 44 0.62 -1.73 21.64
C GLN A 44 -0.37 -2.90 21.81
N GLU A 45 -1.56 -2.79 21.22
CA GLU A 45 -2.58 -3.85 21.24
C GLU A 45 -2.11 -5.16 20.56
N LYS A 46 -1.17 -5.08 19.61
CA LYS A 46 -0.72 -6.19 18.74
C LYS A 46 0.75 -6.57 18.86
N THR A 47 1.42 -6.13 19.92
CA THR A 47 2.87 -6.37 20.14
C THR A 47 3.27 -7.84 19.98
N GLY A 48 2.43 -8.79 20.41
CA GLY A 48 2.72 -10.23 20.29
C GLY A 48 2.86 -10.77 18.87
N SER A 49 2.39 -10.05 17.85
CA SER A 49 2.53 -10.42 16.43
C SER A 49 3.67 -9.68 15.74
N MET A 50 4.41 -8.81 16.47
CA MET A 50 5.42 -7.95 15.89
C MET A 50 6.84 -8.42 16.23
N LYS A 51 7.68 -8.55 15.22
CA LYS A 51 9.11 -8.89 15.35
C LYS A 51 9.98 -7.69 15.67
N GLY A 52 9.47 -6.48 15.44
CA GLY A 52 10.13 -5.23 15.72
C GLY A 52 9.34 -4.07 15.14
N VAL A 53 9.67 -2.86 15.59
CA VAL A 53 9.08 -1.60 15.11
C VAL A 53 10.21 -0.62 14.87
N ALA A 54 10.29 -0.06 13.67
CA ALA A 54 11.22 1.01 13.33
C ALA A 54 10.45 2.28 12.96
N GLU A 55 10.85 3.38 13.55
CA GLU A 55 10.39 4.72 13.19
C GLU A 55 11.41 5.35 12.24
N ILE A 56 10.96 5.77 11.09
CA ILE A 56 11.79 6.16 9.95
C ILE A 56 11.14 7.31 9.18
N ASP A 57 11.88 7.88 8.23
CA ASP A 57 11.47 9.01 7.41
C ASP A 57 11.49 8.67 5.92
N TYR A 58 10.68 9.38 5.14
CA TYR A 58 10.77 9.44 3.68
C TYR A 58 10.91 8.08 2.97
N LEU A 59 10.10 7.09 3.34
CA LEU A 59 10.05 5.80 2.63
C LEU A 59 9.76 5.93 1.12
N CYS A 60 9.25 7.07 0.69
CA CYS A 60 9.06 7.39 -0.73
C CYS A 60 10.38 7.71 -1.46
N ASN A 61 11.48 7.93 -0.73
CA ASN A 61 12.82 8.06 -1.29
C ASN A 61 13.48 6.67 -1.31
N GLU A 62 13.85 6.21 -2.49
CA GLU A 62 14.38 4.85 -2.69
C GLU A 62 15.73 4.63 -2.00
N GLU A 63 16.60 5.64 -1.97
CA GLU A 63 17.91 5.56 -1.32
C GLU A 63 17.74 5.34 0.20
N PHE A 64 16.85 6.12 0.84
CA PHE A 64 16.55 5.98 2.26
C PHE A 64 15.88 4.63 2.55
N ALA A 65 14.88 4.26 1.77
CA ALA A 65 14.20 2.97 1.90
C ALA A 65 15.17 1.79 1.74
N THR A 66 16.12 1.89 0.80
CA THR A 66 17.20 0.89 0.63
C THR A 66 18.10 0.83 1.86
N GLY A 67 18.45 1.98 2.45
CA GLY A 67 19.20 2.06 3.69
C GLY A 67 18.49 1.30 4.83
N TYR A 68 17.22 1.61 5.07
CA TYR A 68 16.42 0.98 6.12
C TYR A 68 16.23 -0.53 5.90
N THR A 69 16.01 -0.98 4.67
CA THR A 69 15.88 -2.42 4.39
C THR A 69 17.17 -3.19 4.64
N LYS A 70 18.33 -2.56 4.51
CA LYS A 70 19.64 -3.14 4.89
C LYS A 70 19.85 -3.12 6.40
N GLU A 71 19.53 -2.01 7.06
CA GLU A 71 19.66 -1.84 8.50
C GLU A 71 18.85 -2.88 9.27
N PHE A 72 17.59 -3.10 8.87
CA PHE A 72 16.67 -4.04 9.52
C PHE A 72 16.56 -5.39 8.80
N ALA A 73 17.58 -5.78 8.02
CA ALA A 73 17.54 -7.00 7.20
C ALA A 73 17.32 -8.29 8.01
N GLY A 74 17.76 -8.33 9.26
CA GLY A 74 17.57 -9.46 10.18
C GLY A 74 16.10 -9.66 10.50
N GLU A 75 15.47 -8.64 11.07
CA GLU A 75 14.08 -8.61 11.50
C GLU A 75 13.12 -8.81 10.32
N ILE A 76 13.43 -8.17 9.19
CA ILE A 76 12.68 -8.33 7.93
C ILE A 76 12.72 -9.79 7.46
N ARG A 77 13.86 -10.46 7.61
CA ARG A 77 14.00 -11.88 7.22
C ARG A 77 13.14 -12.79 8.07
N GLU A 78 13.11 -12.55 9.38
CA GLU A 78 12.40 -13.36 10.36
C GLU A 78 10.87 -13.14 10.34
N ALA A 79 10.40 -12.02 9.81
CA ALA A 79 8.99 -11.70 9.71
C ALA A 79 8.36 -12.34 8.47
N ASP A 80 7.09 -12.77 8.57
CA ASP A 80 6.30 -13.26 7.45
C ASP A 80 5.92 -12.12 6.50
N GLY A 81 5.78 -10.90 7.02
CA GLY A 81 5.46 -9.71 6.25
C GLY A 81 5.90 -8.42 6.94
N ILE A 82 5.67 -7.30 6.28
CA ILE A 82 6.00 -5.97 6.80
C ILE A 82 4.73 -5.13 6.84
N LEU A 83 4.35 -4.65 8.02
CA LEU A 83 3.27 -3.69 8.20
C LEU A 83 3.83 -2.28 8.08
N VAL A 84 3.27 -1.47 7.20
CA VAL A 84 3.81 -0.16 6.87
C VAL A 84 2.79 0.93 7.16
N PHE A 85 3.06 1.76 8.14
CA PHE A 85 2.34 3.00 8.40
C PHE A 85 3.02 4.13 7.65
N SER A 86 2.61 4.35 6.41
CA SER A 86 3.07 5.41 5.52
C SER A 86 1.98 5.81 4.54
N CYS A 87 2.22 6.84 3.72
CA CYS A 87 1.41 7.07 2.53
C CYS A 87 1.63 5.96 1.48
N GLY A 88 0.72 5.86 0.51
CA GLY A 88 0.76 4.79 -0.49
C GLY A 88 2.04 4.72 -1.33
N VAL A 89 2.78 5.83 -1.46
CA VAL A 89 4.05 5.84 -2.20
C VAL A 89 5.13 5.04 -1.45
N GLY A 90 5.27 5.27 -0.12
CA GLY A 90 6.25 4.51 0.68
C GLY A 90 5.98 3.00 0.67
N VAL A 91 4.70 2.60 0.71
CA VAL A 91 4.32 1.18 0.58
C VAL A 91 4.75 0.60 -0.76
N GLN A 92 4.55 1.34 -1.87
CA GLN A 92 4.91 0.89 -3.21
C GLN A 92 6.43 0.78 -3.38
N VAL A 93 7.20 1.73 -2.85
CA VAL A 93 8.67 1.68 -2.88
C VAL A 93 9.19 0.44 -2.16
N LEU A 94 8.72 0.18 -0.93
CA LEU A 94 9.11 -1.03 -0.19
C LEU A 94 8.72 -2.32 -0.92
N SER A 95 7.54 -2.35 -1.55
CA SER A 95 7.09 -3.53 -2.31
C SER A 95 7.99 -3.85 -3.49
N ARG A 96 8.62 -2.84 -4.08
CA ARG A 96 9.62 -3.01 -5.15
C ARG A 96 10.95 -3.51 -4.62
N LEU A 97 11.44 -2.91 -3.53
CA LEU A 97 12.73 -3.27 -2.94
C LEU A 97 12.71 -4.67 -2.32
N LEU A 98 11.57 -5.11 -1.84
CA LEU A 98 11.40 -6.39 -1.13
C LEU A 98 10.43 -7.31 -1.90
N GLU A 99 10.82 -7.70 -3.11
CA GLU A 99 9.98 -8.45 -4.06
C GLU A 99 9.39 -9.74 -3.49
N ASN A 100 10.10 -10.40 -2.58
CA ASN A 100 9.71 -11.68 -1.99
C ASN A 100 9.07 -11.55 -0.59
N LYS A 101 8.72 -10.32 -0.16
CA LYS A 101 8.04 -10.07 1.13
C LYS A 101 6.63 -9.54 0.91
N ILE A 102 5.73 -9.93 1.80
CA ILE A 102 4.37 -9.37 1.86
C ILE A 102 4.47 -7.99 2.49
N ILE A 103 4.01 -6.96 1.78
CA ILE A 103 3.95 -5.59 2.28
C ILE A 103 2.48 -5.24 2.54
N LEU A 104 2.18 -4.91 3.79
CA LEU A 104 0.83 -4.64 4.28
C LEU A 104 0.66 -3.15 4.57
N PRO A 105 -0.20 -2.41 3.86
CA PRO A 105 -0.47 -1.01 4.16
C PRO A 105 -1.28 -0.88 5.45
N GLY A 106 -0.78 -0.12 6.42
CA GLY A 106 -1.47 0.16 7.68
C GLY A 106 -2.39 1.39 7.61
N CYS A 107 -2.22 2.23 6.58
CA CYS A 107 -3.00 3.47 6.38
C CYS A 107 -3.67 3.54 5.02
N ASP A 108 -4.76 4.30 4.96
CA ASP A 108 -5.35 4.83 3.73
C ASP A 108 -4.83 6.25 3.51
N THR A 109 -4.45 6.58 2.26
CA THR A 109 -4.05 7.94 1.88
C THR A 109 -5.24 8.65 1.28
N LEU A 110 -5.63 9.77 1.86
CA LEU A 110 -6.73 10.58 1.37
C LEU A 110 -6.27 11.50 0.25
N TYR A 111 -7.17 11.78 -0.70
CA TYR A 111 -6.86 12.62 -1.85
C TYR A 111 -6.58 14.07 -1.43
N LEU A 112 -5.42 14.59 -1.85
CA LEU A 112 -5.08 16.01 -1.85
C LEU A 112 -4.38 16.34 -3.17
N LYS A 113 -4.83 17.40 -3.86
CA LYS A 113 -4.26 17.78 -5.17
C LYS A 113 -2.78 18.16 -5.04
N GLY A 114 -1.96 17.67 -5.98
CA GLY A 114 -0.64 18.23 -6.27
C GLY A 114 0.53 17.71 -5.46
N PHE A 115 0.39 16.57 -4.76
CA PHE A 115 1.53 15.91 -4.12
C PHE A 115 1.76 14.52 -4.70
N GLN A 116 2.99 14.27 -5.08
CA GLN A 116 3.53 12.95 -5.44
C GLN A 116 4.73 12.64 -4.55
N GLY A 117 5.10 11.39 -4.44
CA GLY A 117 6.28 10.99 -3.68
C GLY A 117 7.59 11.39 -4.36
N LEU A 118 8.69 11.23 -3.65
CA LEU A 118 10.05 11.53 -4.13
C LEU A 118 10.76 10.32 -4.73
N SER A 119 10.04 9.26 -5.07
CA SER A 119 10.61 8.10 -5.75
C SER A 119 10.96 8.46 -7.20
N SER A 120 12.12 8.01 -7.68
CA SER A 120 12.51 8.08 -9.09
C SER A 120 11.78 7.06 -9.96
N HIS A 121 11.05 6.13 -9.35
CA HIS A 121 10.23 5.14 -10.03
C HIS A 121 8.77 5.59 -10.12
N ASP A 122 8.03 5.02 -11.05
CA ASP A 122 6.59 5.27 -11.28
C ASP A 122 5.72 4.73 -10.14
N SER A 123 5.98 5.21 -8.91
CA SER A 123 5.28 4.81 -7.69
C SER A 123 4.35 5.92 -7.24
N ASP A 124 3.32 6.16 -8.05
CA ASP A 124 2.33 7.18 -7.80
C ASP A 124 1.21 6.70 -6.89
N CYS A 125 0.67 7.63 -6.11
CA CYS A 125 -0.54 7.41 -5.32
C CYS A 125 -1.69 8.21 -5.90
N GLY A 126 -2.76 7.54 -6.34
CA GLY A 126 -3.98 8.17 -6.82
C GLY A 126 -4.81 8.85 -5.73
N GLN A 127 -4.36 8.83 -4.47
CA GLN A 127 -5.01 9.49 -3.32
C GLN A 127 -6.52 9.23 -3.25
N CYS A 128 -6.91 8.00 -3.54
CA CYS A 128 -8.31 7.61 -3.77
C CYS A 128 -9.11 7.38 -2.49
N GLY A 129 -8.49 7.55 -1.32
CA GLY A 129 -9.15 7.40 -0.01
C GLY A 129 -9.37 5.96 0.46
N SER A 130 -9.09 4.96 -0.38
CA SER A 130 -9.15 3.54 -0.02
C SER A 130 -7.99 2.81 -0.67
N CYS A 131 -7.09 2.24 0.14
CA CYS A 131 -5.85 1.66 -0.36
C CYS A 131 -6.03 0.17 -0.72
N TRP A 132 -5.86 -0.18 -2.00
CA TRP A 132 -5.93 -1.56 -2.50
C TRP A 132 -4.59 -2.28 -2.54
N LEU A 133 -3.49 -1.66 -2.10
CA LEU A 133 -2.15 -2.25 -2.18
C LEU A 133 -2.02 -3.59 -1.43
N ASN A 134 -2.86 -3.81 -0.41
CA ASN A 134 -2.91 -5.07 0.32
C ASN A 134 -3.41 -6.26 -0.52
N ILE A 135 -4.15 -6.00 -1.60
CA ILE A 135 -4.70 -7.04 -2.49
C ILE A 135 -3.98 -7.15 -3.82
N THR A 136 -3.16 -6.18 -4.13
CA THR A 136 -2.42 -6.11 -5.40
C THR A 136 -0.90 -6.28 -5.21
N GLY A 137 -0.50 -6.75 -4.02
CA GLY A 137 0.91 -7.00 -3.72
C GLY A 137 1.78 -5.73 -3.70
N GLY A 138 1.18 -4.57 -3.39
CA GLY A 138 1.89 -3.29 -3.31
C GLY A 138 1.94 -2.48 -4.61
N ILE A 139 1.28 -2.91 -5.69
CA ILE A 139 1.19 -2.17 -6.95
C ILE A 139 -0.18 -1.50 -7.04
N CYS A 140 -0.22 -0.17 -7.17
CA CYS A 140 -1.49 0.56 -7.23
C CYS A 140 -2.20 0.35 -8.57
N PRO A 141 -3.40 -0.27 -8.60
CA PRO A 141 -4.09 -0.52 -9.86
C PRO A 141 -4.58 0.78 -10.53
N LEU A 142 -4.86 1.84 -9.75
CA LEU A 142 -5.31 3.11 -10.29
C LEU A 142 -4.22 3.89 -11.02
N THR A 143 -2.97 3.74 -10.60
CA THR A 143 -1.83 4.46 -11.19
C THR A 143 -1.05 3.59 -12.18
N ALA A 144 -0.98 2.28 -11.95
CA ALA A 144 -0.27 1.36 -12.85
C ALA A 144 -1.10 0.94 -14.07
N CYS A 145 -2.43 0.97 -14.01
CA CYS A 145 -3.28 0.66 -15.14
C CYS A 145 -3.71 1.93 -15.86
N ALA A 146 -3.40 2.06 -17.17
CA ALA A 146 -3.80 3.22 -17.97
C ALA A 146 -5.32 3.47 -18.00
N LYS A 147 -6.12 2.43 -17.74
CA LYS A 147 -7.59 2.51 -17.65
C LYS A 147 -8.10 2.63 -16.21
N GLY A 148 -7.22 2.62 -15.20
CA GLY A 148 -7.59 2.69 -13.78
C GLY A 148 -8.48 1.52 -13.30
N LEU A 149 -8.37 0.34 -13.89
CA LEU A 149 -9.21 -0.81 -13.56
C LEU A 149 -8.85 -1.37 -12.18
N LEU A 150 -9.88 -1.60 -11.35
CA LEU A 150 -9.73 -2.07 -9.97
C LEU A 150 -9.92 -3.58 -9.79
N ASN A 151 -10.62 -4.23 -10.72
CA ASN A 151 -11.12 -5.60 -10.54
C ASN A 151 -10.50 -6.61 -11.51
N GLY A 152 -9.34 -6.33 -12.04
CA GLY A 152 -8.63 -7.24 -12.92
C GLY A 152 -8.24 -6.63 -14.27
N PRO A 153 -7.53 -7.39 -15.10
CA PRO A 153 -7.07 -6.93 -16.41
C PRO A 153 -8.21 -6.77 -17.41
N CYS A 154 -8.03 -5.86 -18.37
CA CYS A 154 -8.97 -5.68 -19.50
C CYS A 154 -8.85 -6.78 -20.57
N GLY A 155 -7.82 -7.63 -20.52
CA GLY A 155 -7.53 -8.66 -21.52
C GLY A 155 -6.73 -8.17 -22.72
N GLY A 156 -6.40 -6.89 -22.83
CA GLY A 156 -5.70 -6.32 -23.99
C GLY A 156 -4.17 -6.22 -23.84
N ALA A 157 -3.58 -6.86 -22.83
CA ALA A 157 -2.12 -6.90 -22.72
C ALA A 157 -1.51 -7.79 -23.82
N SER A 158 -0.36 -7.36 -24.38
CA SER A 158 0.39 -8.19 -25.34
C SER A 158 1.00 -9.44 -24.65
N GLU A 159 1.51 -10.38 -25.44
CA GLU A 159 2.21 -11.57 -24.93
C GLU A 159 3.44 -11.19 -24.10
N GLU A 160 4.11 -10.08 -24.42
CA GLU A 160 5.25 -9.54 -23.68
C GLU A 160 4.81 -8.78 -22.41
N GLY A 161 3.52 -8.65 -22.15
CA GLY A 161 2.97 -7.96 -20.97
C GLY A 161 2.85 -6.44 -21.11
N LYS A 162 2.88 -5.92 -22.33
CA LYS A 162 2.69 -4.48 -22.59
C LYS A 162 1.21 -4.09 -22.61
N CYS A 163 0.95 -2.81 -22.29
CA CYS A 163 -0.40 -2.27 -22.25
C CYS A 163 -0.95 -2.00 -23.65
N GLU A 164 -2.22 -2.34 -23.92
CA GLU A 164 -2.87 -2.04 -25.20
C GLU A 164 -3.03 -0.53 -25.47
N VAL A 165 -3.00 0.31 -24.42
CA VAL A 165 -3.09 1.78 -24.56
C VAL A 165 -1.76 2.38 -25.00
N SER A 166 -0.63 1.78 -24.59
CA SER A 166 0.71 2.22 -24.98
C SER A 166 1.70 1.04 -24.97
N PRO A 167 2.34 0.74 -26.10
CA PRO A 167 3.31 -0.36 -26.19
C PRO A 167 4.60 -0.11 -25.38
N GLU A 168 4.86 1.14 -25.02
CA GLU A 168 6.01 1.52 -24.16
C GLU A 168 5.75 1.21 -22.68
N MET A 169 4.49 1.07 -22.29
CA MET A 169 4.06 0.90 -20.90
C MET A 169 3.82 -0.57 -20.58
N ASP A 170 4.33 -1.04 -19.45
CA ASP A 170 3.98 -2.35 -18.91
C ASP A 170 2.52 -2.37 -18.44
N CYS A 171 1.83 -3.48 -18.65
CA CYS A 171 0.47 -3.64 -18.17
C CYS A 171 0.45 -3.76 -16.65
N GLY A 172 -0.19 -2.83 -15.95
CA GLY A 172 -0.26 -2.79 -14.49
C GLY A 172 -0.83 -4.09 -13.88
N TRP A 173 -1.81 -4.72 -14.53
CA TRP A 173 -2.38 -5.99 -14.05
C TRP A 173 -1.49 -7.19 -14.29
N VAL A 174 -0.66 -7.19 -15.35
CA VAL A 174 0.38 -8.20 -15.54
C VAL A 174 1.43 -8.09 -14.44
N LEU A 175 1.85 -6.86 -14.10
CA LEU A 175 2.78 -6.61 -12.98
C LEU A 175 2.18 -7.07 -11.64
N ILE A 176 0.92 -6.73 -11.36
CA ILE A 176 0.19 -7.17 -10.16
C ILE A 176 0.18 -8.71 -10.08
N TYR A 177 -0.18 -9.39 -11.16
CA TYR A 177 -0.22 -10.86 -11.18
C TYR A 177 1.16 -11.48 -10.92
N LYS A 178 2.21 -10.99 -11.61
CA LYS A 178 3.60 -11.44 -11.40
C LYS A 178 4.03 -11.24 -9.93
N ARG A 179 3.68 -10.08 -9.35
CA ARG A 179 3.99 -9.76 -7.96
C ARG A 179 3.26 -10.69 -6.99
N LEU A 180 1.96 -10.90 -7.17
CA LEU A 180 1.17 -11.80 -6.33
C LEU A 180 1.70 -13.25 -6.41
N LYS A 181 2.07 -13.69 -7.60
CA LYS A 181 2.70 -15.01 -7.80
C LYS A 181 4.00 -15.14 -7.02
N ALA A 182 4.85 -14.11 -7.03
CA ALA A 182 6.12 -14.12 -6.31
C ALA A 182 5.96 -14.23 -4.77
N ILE A 183 4.80 -13.81 -4.23
CA ILE A 183 4.49 -13.89 -2.79
C ILE A 183 3.45 -14.96 -2.45
N ASN A 184 3.15 -15.88 -3.37
CA ASN A 184 2.11 -16.93 -3.24
C ASN A 184 0.73 -16.39 -2.84
N GLY A 185 0.37 -15.24 -3.40
CA GLY A 185 -0.85 -14.48 -3.06
C GLY A 185 -1.90 -14.46 -4.16
N GLU A 186 -1.84 -15.30 -5.21
CA GLU A 186 -2.75 -15.26 -6.36
C GLU A 186 -4.21 -15.49 -5.95
N ASN A 187 -4.45 -16.31 -4.92
CA ASN A 187 -5.79 -16.60 -4.41
C ASN A 187 -6.53 -15.33 -3.92
N ILE A 188 -5.79 -14.28 -3.55
CA ILE A 188 -6.36 -13.01 -3.12
C ILE A 188 -7.29 -12.41 -4.19
N LEU A 189 -7.02 -12.64 -5.47
CA LEU A 189 -7.82 -12.11 -6.58
C LEU A 189 -9.11 -12.92 -6.82
N HIS A 190 -9.18 -14.16 -6.37
CA HIS A 190 -10.34 -15.06 -6.61
C HIS A 190 -11.42 -14.94 -5.53
N ASP A 191 -11.04 -14.60 -4.31
CA ASP A 191 -11.92 -14.65 -3.13
C ASP A 191 -12.61 -13.33 -2.81
N ARG A 192 -12.67 -12.37 -3.76
CA ARG A 192 -13.09 -11.01 -3.45
C ARG A 192 -14.39 -10.58 -4.08
N ALA A 193 -15.13 -9.78 -3.29
CA ALA A 193 -16.18 -8.94 -3.80
C ALA A 193 -15.61 -7.86 -4.76
N ILE A 194 -16.44 -7.41 -5.69
CA ILE A 194 -16.10 -6.30 -6.61
C ILE A 194 -15.71 -5.06 -5.80
N ASN A 195 -14.54 -4.52 -6.11
CA ASN A 195 -14.07 -3.27 -5.51
C ASN A 195 -14.75 -2.09 -6.23
N VAL A 196 -15.36 -1.20 -5.47
CA VAL A 196 -15.97 0.03 -5.99
C VAL A 196 -15.24 1.22 -5.42
N ARG A 197 -14.82 2.14 -6.30
CA ARG A 197 -14.21 3.39 -5.87
C ARG A 197 -15.28 4.34 -5.36
N ASP A 198 -15.08 4.85 -4.15
CA ASP A 198 -15.94 5.91 -3.60
C ASP A 198 -15.51 7.29 -4.14
N TYR A 199 -16.23 7.76 -5.15
CA TYR A 199 -15.96 9.06 -5.77
C TYR A 199 -16.42 10.25 -4.93
N SER A 200 -17.23 10.05 -3.88
CA SER A 200 -17.65 11.12 -2.98
C SER A 200 -16.47 11.76 -2.23
N ILE A 201 -15.39 11.02 -2.05
CA ILE A 201 -14.14 11.50 -1.45
C ILE A 201 -13.46 12.56 -2.33
N ILE A 202 -13.67 12.52 -3.64
CA ILE A 202 -13.02 13.36 -4.64
C ILE A 202 -13.81 14.65 -4.88
N SER A 203 -15.14 14.62 -4.73
CA SER A 203 -16.03 15.75 -5.02
C SER A 203 -15.94 16.90 -4.01
N GLY A 204 -15.24 16.71 -2.89
CA GLY A 204 -15.09 17.76 -1.88
C GLY A 204 -16.30 17.95 -0.96
N ASP A 205 -17.39 17.24 -1.19
CA ASP A 205 -18.55 17.21 -0.32
C ASP A 205 -18.25 16.38 0.93
N ARG A 206 -17.40 16.93 1.79
CA ARG A 206 -17.16 16.42 3.14
C ARG A 206 -18.30 16.87 4.06
N GLU A 207 -19.49 16.43 3.84
CA GLU A 207 -20.38 16.30 4.97
C GLU A 207 -19.87 15.14 5.82
N GLU A 208 -19.56 15.46 7.05
CA GLU A 208 -19.15 14.52 8.09
C GLU A 208 -20.07 13.29 8.03
N ARG A 209 -19.53 12.16 7.66
CA ARG A 209 -20.22 10.89 7.89
C ARG A 209 -20.31 10.71 9.40
N LYS A 210 -21.38 11.26 9.98
CA LYS A 210 -21.86 10.88 11.31
C LYS A 210 -22.05 9.37 11.27
N GLY A 211 -21.37 8.69 12.19
CA GLY A 211 -21.31 7.24 12.26
C GLY A 211 -22.69 6.62 12.15
N ASN A 212 -22.85 5.79 11.14
CA ASN A 212 -23.71 4.66 11.17
C ASN A 212 -22.83 3.44 11.30
N GLU A 213 -22.53 3.07 12.53
CA GLU A 213 -22.13 1.71 12.84
C GLU A 213 -23.38 0.82 12.71
N PRO A 214 -23.27 -0.35 12.03
CA PRO A 214 -24.20 -1.43 12.23
C PRO A 214 -23.89 -2.20 13.51
#